data_d050b2f855205aa95698865b7c9fafaf
#
_entry.id   d050b2f855205aa95698865b7c9fafaf
#
_cell.length_a   1.000
_cell.length_b   1.000
_cell.length_c   1.000
_cell.angle_alpha   90.00
_cell.angle_beta   90.00
_cell.angle_gamma   90.00
#
_symmetry.space_group_name_H-M   'P 1'
#
loop_
_entity.id
_entity.type
_entity.pdbx_description
1 polymer ?
#
loop_
_entity_poly.entity_id
_entity_poly.type
_entity_poly.pdbx_seq_one_letter_code
_entity_poly.pdbx_strand_id
1 'polypeptide(L)'
;MKMDLTGKRALIAGGSRGIGLAIADAYAQAGADVSICARTEGPLREAEVALKKHGHKVLATPCDLGDANAIKQWVEASAKSLGGIDILVNNASGFGRTDDEAGWAVSVQIDLMATVRACHAAMPYLEARGGSILHISSISGLGASVRTPPYGAIKAALIEYTQTQALSYAGKKIRVNCIAPGSIFFEGGTWDIAKRDKPELYERILAGIPSGRFGIPEEIATVATFLASDLASWVTGQTIAVDGGPNL
;
A
#
# COMPACT_ATOMS: atom_id res chain seq x y z
N MET A 1 -16.02 17.00 -8.45
CA MET A 1 -14.58 17.23 -8.37
C MET A 1 -13.91 15.94 -8.78
N LYS A 2 -13.03 15.93 -9.78
CA LYS A 2 -12.38 14.70 -10.29
C LYS A 2 -11.02 14.51 -9.61
N MET A 3 -10.74 13.33 -9.10
CA MET A 3 -9.40 12.95 -8.65
C MET A 3 -8.54 12.74 -9.90
N ASP A 4 -7.66 13.69 -10.20
CA ASP A 4 -6.83 13.70 -11.40
C ASP A 4 -5.36 13.45 -11.03
N LEU A 5 -4.75 12.46 -11.68
CA LEU A 5 -3.34 12.13 -11.56
C LEU A 5 -2.62 12.23 -12.91
N THR A 6 -3.19 12.94 -13.87
CA THR A 6 -2.59 13.12 -15.20
C THR A 6 -1.16 13.67 -15.09
N GLY A 7 -0.20 12.96 -15.72
CA GLY A 7 1.20 13.32 -15.69
C GLY A 7 1.95 13.03 -14.39
N LYS A 8 1.29 12.40 -13.38
CA LYS A 8 1.94 11.90 -12.18
C LYS A 8 2.55 10.52 -12.45
N ARG A 9 3.61 10.21 -11.74
CA ARG A 9 4.37 8.95 -11.83
C ARG A 9 4.34 8.26 -10.47
N ALA A 10 3.66 7.12 -10.42
CA ALA A 10 3.39 6.40 -9.19
C ALA A 10 4.15 5.06 -9.13
N LEU A 11 4.79 4.80 -8.02
CA LEU A 11 5.39 3.52 -7.69
C LEU A 11 4.53 2.81 -6.63
N ILE A 12 4.16 1.55 -6.86
CA ILE A 12 3.34 0.76 -5.95
C ILE A 12 4.07 -0.55 -5.59
N ALA A 13 4.56 -0.64 -4.35
CA ALA A 13 5.16 -1.85 -3.81
C ALA A 13 4.07 -2.89 -3.50
N GLY A 14 4.16 -4.09 -4.09
CA GLY A 14 3.16 -5.14 -3.93
C GLY A 14 1.91 -4.91 -4.79
N GLY A 15 2.08 -4.53 -6.06
CA GLY A 15 1.01 -4.13 -6.99
C GLY A 15 0.42 -5.24 -7.86
N SER A 16 0.70 -6.54 -7.60
CA SER A 16 0.25 -7.61 -8.49
C SER A 16 -1.13 -8.19 -8.17
N ARG A 17 -1.72 -7.88 -7.01
CA ARG A 17 -3.06 -8.36 -6.60
C ARG A 17 -3.64 -7.52 -5.47
N GLY A 18 -4.93 -7.74 -5.18
CA GLY A 18 -5.63 -7.17 -4.03
C GLY A 18 -5.53 -5.64 -3.96
N ILE A 19 -5.30 -5.09 -2.78
CA ILE A 19 -5.28 -3.64 -2.53
C ILE A 19 -4.25 -2.93 -3.42
N GLY A 20 -3.04 -3.47 -3.53
CA GLY A 20 -1.99 -2.83 -4.34
C GLY A 20 -2.32 -2.77 -5.82
N LEU A 21 -2.94 -3.81 -6.38
CA LEU A 21 -3.41 -3.81 -7.78
C LEU A 21 -4.55 -2.83 -7.98
N ALA A 22 -5.53 -2.80 -7.07
CA ALA A 22 -6.65 -1.86 -7.15
C ALA A 22 -6.17 -0.38 -7.07
N ILE A 23 -5.18 -0.10 -6.22
CA ILE A 23 -4.55 1.24 -6.17
C ILE A 23 -3.85 1.56 -7.49
N ALA A 24 -3.08 0.62 -8.06
CA ALA A 24 -2.40 0.83 -9.33
C ALA A 24 -3.41 1.05 -10.49
N ASP A 25 -4.51 0.30 -10.50
CA ASP A 25 -5.59 0.43 -11.48
C ASP A 25 -6.28 1.79 -11.37
N ALA A 26 -6.68 2.20 -10.17
CA ALA A 26 -7.31 3.49 -9.93
C ALA A 26 -6.37 4.66 -10.30
N TYR A 27 -5.07 4.54 -10.03
CA TYR A 27 -4.10 5.57 -10.41
C TYR A 27 -3.92 5.65 -11.93
N ALA A 28 -3.81 4.53 -12.61
CA ALA A 28 -3.75 4.49 -14.07
C ALA A 28 -5.05 5.03 -14.70
N GLN A 29 -6.21 4.67 -14.17
CA GLN A 29 -7.50 5.23 -14.60
C GLN A 29 -7.60 6.74 -14.36
N ALA A 30 -6.95 7.27 -13.31
CA ALA A 30 -6.88 8.69 -13.01
C ALA A 30 -5.84 9.45 -13.86
N GLY A 31 -5.08 8.77 -14.72
CA GLY A 31 -4.14 9.37 -15.66
C GLY A 31 -2.66 9.28 -15.28
N ALA A 32 -2.32 8.50 -14.25
CA ALA A 32 -0.93 8.33 -13.85
C ALA A 32 -0.19 7.28 -14.68
N ASP A 33 1.10 7.50 -14.90
CA ASP A 33 2.03 6.44 -15.26
C ASP A 33 2.37 5.63 -13.99
N VAL A 34 2.36 4.30 -14.08
CA VAL A 34 2.52 3.44 -12.90
C VAL A 34 3.68 2.45 -13.04
N SER A 35 4.39 2.23 -11.94
CA SER A 35 5.34 1.13 -11.77
C SER A 35 4.90 0.26 -10.61
N ILE A 36 4.70 -1.01 -10.88
CA ILE A 36 4.36 -2.01 -9.87
C ILE A 36 5.51 -3.00 -9.69
N CYS A 37 5.66 -3.54 -8.48
CA CYS A 37 6.54 -4.66 -8.24
C CYS A 37 5.89 -5.75 -7.39
N ALA A 38 6.34 -6.98 -7.59
CA ALA A 38 6.00 -8.14 -6.79
C ALA A 38 7.02 -9.27 -7.01
N ARG A 39 7.02 -10.29 -6.15
CA ARG A 39 7.95 -11.43 -6.27
C ARG A 39 7.58 -12.40 -7.38
N THR A 40 6.27 -12.63 -7.57
CA THR A 40 5.75 -13.68 -8.48
C THR A 40 5.47 -13.09 -9.85
N GLU A 41 6.15 -13.61 -10.87
CA GLU A 41 6.13 -13.04 -12.21
C GLU A 41 4.77 -13.21 -12.91
N GLY A 42 4.13 -14.39 -12.85
CA GLY A 42 2.84 -14.64 -13.52
C GLY A 42 1.77 -13.59 -13.19
N PRO A 43 1.32 -13.48 -11.92
CA PRO A 43 0.35 -12.47 -11.51
C PRO A 43 0.81 -11.02 -11.78
N LEU A 44 2.12 -10.77 -11.76
CA LEU A 44 2.68 -9.45 -12.05
C LEU A 44 2.51 -9.08 -13.53
N ARG A 45 2.68 -10.03 -14.45
CA ARG A 45 2.46 -9.82 -15.89
C ARG A 45 0.98 -9.68 -16.23
N GLU A 46 0.11 -10.45 -15.57
CA GLU A 46 -1.34 -10.28 -15.70
C GLU A 46 -1.79 -8.88 -15.27
N ALA A 47 -1.28 -8.40 -14.14
CA ALA A 47 -1.52 -7.06 -13.66
C ALA A 47 -1.03 -5.99 -14.67
N GLU A 48 0.17 -6.16 -15.24
CA GLU A 48 0.71 -5.26 -16.26
C GLU A 48 -0.22 -5.15 -17.48
N VAL A 49 -0.72 -6.27 -17.97
CA VAL A 49 -1.65 -6.31 -19.10
C VAL A 49 -2.96 -5.60 -18.76
N ALA A 50 -3.49 -5.84 -17.56
CA ALA A 50 -4.71 -5.18 -17.10
C ALA A 50 -4.55 -3.67 -16.99
N LEU A 51 -3.46 -3.20 -16.42
CA LEU A 51 -3.19 -1.77 -16.22
C LEU A 51 -2.93 -1.01 -17.54
N LYS A 52 -2.30 -1.64 -18.51
CA LYS A 52 -2.04 -1.04 -19.84
C LYS A 52 -3.30 -0.66 -20.62
N LYS A 53 -4.47 -1.23 -20.24
CA LYS A 53 -5.76 -0.90 -20.86
C LYS A 53 -6.17 0.57 -20.65
N HIS A 54 -5.63 1.24 -19.65
CA HIS A 54 -5.88 2.66 -19.39
C HIS A 54 -5.08 3.60 -20.31
N GLY A 55 -4.18 3.09 -21.15
CA GLY A 55 -3.44 3.88 -22.14
C GLY A 55 -2.24 4.67 -21.59
N HIS A 56 -1.87 4.45 -20.33
CA HIS A 56 -0.73 5.08 -19.69
C HIS A 56 0.47 4.13 -19.61
N LYS A 57 1.65 4.69 -19.29
CA LYS A 57 2.85 3.88 -19.16
C LYS A 57 2.78 3.00 -17.93
N VAL A 58 3.03 1.71 -18.12
CA VAL A 58 3.02 0.70 -17.05
C VAL A 58 4.35 -0.04 -17.06
N LEU A 59 4.97 -0.12 -15.89
CA LEU A 59 6.15 -0.93 -15.62
C LEU A 59 5.80 -1.99 -14.60
N ALA A 60 6.22 -3.23 -14.84
CA ALA A 60 6.02 -4.34 -13.92
C ALA A 60 7.35 -5.07 -13.72
N THR A 61 7.93 -4.95 -12.53
CA THR A 61 9.28 -5.41 -12.22
C THR A 61 9.23 -6.49 -11.15
N PRO A 62 9.75 -7.71 -11.41
CA PRO A 62 10.00 -8.67 -10.34
C PRO A 62 10.94 -8.08 -9.30
N CYS A 63 10.53 -8.10 -8.03
CA CYS A 63 11.32 -7.55 -6.93
C CYS A 63 11.00 -8.29 -5.63
N ASP A 64 12.03 -8.80 -4.98
CA ASP A 64 11.93 -9.25 -3.59
C ASP A 64 12.11 -8.05 -2.66
N LEU A 65 11.03 -7.66 -2.01
CA LEU A 65 11.04 -6.54 -1.07
C LEU A 65 11.77 -6.86 0.25
N GLY A 66 12.21 -8.10 0.45
CA GLY A 66 13.17 -8.46 1.49
C GLY A 66 14.62 -8.03 1.16
N ASP A 67 14.95 -7.84 -0.11
CA ASP A 67 16.28 -7.43 -0.56
C ASP A 67 16.36 -5.91 -0.76
N ALA A 68 17.24 -5.27 0.01
CA ALA A 68 17.49 -3.83 -0.06
C ALA A 68 18.01 -3.38 -1.44
N ASN A 69 18.85 -4.18 -2.09
CA ASN A 69 19.39 -3.84 -3.41
C ASN A 69 18.33 -3.99 -4.49
N ALA A 70 17.47 -5.02 -4.42
CA ALA A 70 16.36 -5.18 -5.35
C ALA A 70 15.38 -4.00 -5.26
N ILE A 71 15.05 -3.53 -4.04
CA ILE A 71 14.22 -2.34 -3.84
C ILE A 71 14.85 -1.11 -4.49
N LYS A 72 16.13 -0.85 -4.22
CA LYS A 72 16.85 0.29 -4.77
C LYS A 72 16.85 0.25 -6.29
N GLN A 73 17.18 -0.90 -6.89
CA GLN A 73 17.20 -1.09 -8.34
C GLN A 73 15.82 -0.87 -8.96
N TRP A 74 14.74 -1.41 -8.34
CA TRP A 74 13.39 -1.19 -8.81
C TRP A 74 13.02 0.29 -8.82
N VAL A 75 13.28 1.02 -7.73
CA VAL A 75 12.96 2.44 -7.61
C VAL A 75 13.73 3.28 -8.63
N GLU A 76 15.06 3.07 -8.74
CA GLU A 76 15.93 3.81 -9.67
C GLU A 76 15.57 3.54 -11.14
N ALA A 77 15.34 2.28 -11.51
CA ALA A 77 14.92 1.89 -12.86
C ALA A 77 13.55 2.48 -13.22
N SER A 78 12.61 2.46 -12.27
CA SER A 78 11.28 3.07 -12.43
C SER A 78 11.39 4.58 -12.62
N ALA A 79 12.14 5.26 -11.77
CA ALA A 79 12.35 6.71 -11.87
C ALA A 79 12.98 7.10 -13.21
N LYS A 80 14.00 6.36 -13.65
CA LYS A 80 14.64 6.57 -14.95
C LYS A 80 13.65 6.38 -16.11
N SER A 81 12.88 5.31 -16.07
CA SER A 81 11.94 4.97 -17.14
C SER A 81 10.75 5.92 -17.19
N LEU A 82 10.17 6.31 -16.04
CA LEU A 82 9.02 7.21 -15.97
C LEU A 82 9.42 8.70 -16.06
N GLY A 83 10.69 9.04 -15.88
CA GLY A 83 11.19 10.42 -15.84
C GLY A 83 11.04 11.09 -14.47
N GLY A 84 10.96 10.31 -13.40
CA GLY A 84 10.87 10.76 -12.00
C GLY A 84 9.85 9.98 -11.18
N ILE A 85 9.58 10.44 -9.95
CA ILE A 85 8.57 9.88 -9.03
C ILE A 85 7.81 11.03 -8.40
N ASP A 86 6.48 10.96 -8.41
CA ASP A 86 5.58 11.89 -7.74
C ASP A 86 4.82 11.22 -6.59
N ILE A 87 4.60 9.90 -6.67
CA ILE A 87 3.82 9.14 -5.70
C ILE A 87 4.54 7.84 -5.39
N LEU A 88 4.67 7.52 -4.08
CA LEU A 88 5.14 6.22 -3.60
C LEU A 88 4.08 5.58 -2.73
N VAL A 89 3.65 4.36 -3.05
CA VAL A 89 2.73 3.56 -2.24
C VAL A 89 3.46 2.35 -1.68
N ASN A 90 3.58 2.28 -0.36
CA ASN A 90 4.13 1.15 0.37
C ASN A 90 2.97 0.26 0.85
N ASN A 91 2.64 -0.76 0.04
CA ASN A 91 1.49 -1.64 0.30
C ASN A 91 1.89 -3.09 0.61
N ALA A 92 3.06 -3.53 0.21
CA ALA A 92 3.47 -4.93 0.41
C ALA A 92 3.45 -5.35 1.88
N SER A 93 3.08 -6.60 2.13
CA SER A 93 3.08 -7.19 3.47
C SER A 93 3.60 -8.62 3.45
N GLY A 94 4.42 -8.96 4.43
CA GLY A 94 4.83 -10.32 4.74
C GLY A 94 3.84 -11.06 5.63
N PHE A 95 3.00 -10.32 6.34
CA PHE A 95 1.92 -10.80 7.18
C PHE A 95 2.37 -11.87 8.19
N GLY A 96 3.38 -11.58 9.01
CA GLY A 96 3.82 -12.44 10.11
C GLY A 96 2.70 -12.62 11.14
N ARG A 97 2.24 -13.86 11.33
CA ARG A 97 1.06 -14.18 12.15
C ARG A 97 1.42 -14.68 13.53
N THR A 98 2.44 -15.52 13.60
CA THR A 98 2.82 -16.21 14.83
C THR A 98 3.72 -15.34 15.71
N ASP A 99 3.52 -15.39 17.02
CA ASP A 99 4.34 -14.67 17.98
C ASP A 99 5.62 -15.48 18.27
N ASP A 100 6.45 -15.59 17.24
CA ASP A 100 7.74 -16.28 17.24
C ASP A 100 8.76 -15.51 16.39
N GLU A 101 10.02 -15.91 16.47
CA GLU A 101 11.13 -15.29 15.74
C GLU A 101 10.84 -15.16 14.24
N ALA A 102 10.26 -16.18 13.62
CA ALA A 102 9.96 -16.20 12.20
C ALA A 102 8.84 -15.21 11.82
N GLY A 103 7.77 -15.14 12.60
CA GLY A 103 6.68 -14.18 12.39
C GLY A 103 7.15 -12.73 12.54
N TRP A 104 7.98 -12.46 13.56
CA TRP A 104 8.60 -11.15 13.75
C TRP A 104 9.56 -10.80 12.61
N ALA A 105 10.46 -11.71 12.22
CA ALA A 105 11.40 -11.48 11.14
C ALA A 105 10.72 -11.10 9.83
N VAL A 106 9.65 -11.81 9.46
CA VAL A 106 8.87 -11.53 8.24
C VAL A 106 8.22 -10.14 8.30
N SER A 107 7.53 -9.81 9.40
CA SER A 107 6.87 -8.51 9.53
C SER A 107 7.87 -7.36 9.56
N VAL A 108 8.97 -7.48 10.31
CA VAL A 108 10.04 -6.46 10.33
C VAL A 108 10.64 -6.27 8.93
N GLN A 109 11.00 -7.35 8.25
CA GLN A 109 11.72 -7.28 6.98
C GLN A 109 10.85 -6.72 5.85
N ILE A 110 9.59 -7.18 5.74
CA ILE A 110 8.73 -6.86 4.60
C ILE A 110 7.80 -5.69 4.92
N ASP A 111 7.14 -5.68 6.08
CA ASP A 111 6.16 -4.63 6.37
C ASP A 111 6.84 -3.31 6.78
N LEU A 112 7.99 -3.37 7.50
CA LEU A 112 8.69 -2.17 7.96
C LEU A 112 9.89 -1.81 7.10
N MET A 113 10.90 -2.68 7.04
CA MET A 113 12.17 -2.33 6.40
C MET A 113 12.07 -2.13 4.90
N ALA A 114 11.19 -2.86 4.20
CA ALA A 114 10.93 -2.58 2.79
C ALA A 114 10.35 -1.18 2.59
N THR A 115 9.41 -0.76 3.45
CA THR A 115 8.84 0.60 3.44
C THR A 115 9.93 1.66 3.65
N VAL A 116 10.78 1.50 4.67
CA VAL A 116 11.89 2.43 4.95
C VAL A 116 12.84 2.53 3.76
N ARG A 117 13.25 1.39 3.20
CA ARG A 117 14.18 1.32 2.06
C ARG A 117 13.60 1.95 0.80
N ALA A 118 12.32 1.68 0.50
CA ALA A 118 11.64 2.28 -0.65
C ALA A 118 11.51 3.80 -0.51
N CYS A 119 11.17 4.29 0.69
CA CYS A 119 11.14 5.73 0.97
C CYS A 119 12.52 6.37 0.76
N HIS A 120 13.59 5.79 1.33
CA HIS A 120 14.94 6.33 1.16
C HIS A 120 15.37 6.34 -0.33
N ALA A 121 15.09 5.29 -1.08
CA ALA A 121 15.43 5.21 -2.50
C ALA A 121 14.62 6.21 -3.36
N ALA A 122 13.35 6.46 -3.03
CA ALA A 122 12.50 7.38 -3.76
C ALA A 122 12.72 8.85 -3.39
N MET A 123 13.29 9.13 -2.22
CA MET A 123 13.42 10.49 -1.66
C MET A 123 14.07 11.51 -2.62
N PRO A 124 15.21 11.22 -3.29
CA PRO A 124 15.84 12.20 -4.20
C PRO A 124 14.91 12.65 -5.33
N TYR A 125 14.02 11.78 -5.78
CA TYR A 125 13.09 12.09 -6.87
C TYR A 125 11.87 12.87 -6.37
N LEU A 126 11.37 12.53 -5.17
CA LEU A 126 10.26 13.24 -4.53
C LEU A 126 10.68 14.65 -4.10
N GLU A 127 11.89 14.84 -3.56
CA GLU A 127 12.40 16.17 -3.16
C GLU A 127 12.54 17.13 -4.34
N ALA A 128 12.85 16.60 -5.52
CA ALA A 128 13.02 17.43 -6.72
C ALA A 128 11.74 18.16 -7.16
N ARG A 129 10.55 17.66 -6.79
CA ARG A 129 9.27 18.15 -7.32
C ARG A 129 8.15 18.29 -6.28
N GLY A 130 8.36 17.80 -5.09
CA GLY A 130 7.29 17.50 -4.14
C GLY A 130 6.58 16.19 -4.49
N GLY A 131 5.63 15.76 -3.68
CA GLY A 131 4.90 14.52 -3.97
C GLY A 131 4.05 13.99 -2.82
N SER A 132 3.67 12.72 -2.94
CA SER A 132 2.87 12.02 -1.94
C SER A 132 3.46 10.64 -1.63
N ILE A 133 3.59 10.33 -0.35
CA ILE A 133 3.90 8.98 0.13
C ILE A 133 2.66 8.44 0.82
N LEU A 134 2.29 7.21 0.51
CA LEU A 134 1.17 6.51 1.13
C LEU A 134 1.66 5.19 1.72
N HIS A 135 1.43 5.01 3.02
CA HIS A 135 1.64 3.73 3.70
C HIS A 135 0.32 2.99 3.85
N ILE A 136 0.32 1.69 3.58
CA ILE A 136 -0.81 0.82 3.86
C ILE A 136 -0.51 0.07 5.16
N SER A 137 -1.10 0.58 6.25
CA SER A 137 -1.09 -0.05 7.56
C SER A 137 -2.22 -1.10 7.67
N SER A 138 -2.92 -1.14 8.77
CA SER A 138 -4.07 -1.99 9.07
C SER A 138 -4.77 -1.46 10.31
N ILE A 139 -6.05 -1.76 10.47
CA ILE A 139 -6.75 -1.59 11.76
C ILE A 139 -6.07 -2.40 12.88
N SER A 140 -5.34 -3.46 12.57
CA SER A 140 -4.50 -4.19 13.54
C SER A 140 -3.39 -3.32 14.15
N GLY A 141 -3.03 -2.19 13.54
CA GLY A 141 -2.09 -1.23 14.09
C GLY A 141 -2.75 -0.12 14.93
N LEU A 142 -4.08 -0.06 14.98
CA LEU A 142 -4.84 0.92 15.75
C LEU A 142 -5.19 0.43 17.16
N GLY A 143 -5.05 -0.86 17.41
CA GLY A 143 -5.37 -1.48 18.70
C GLY A 143 -4.68 -2.82 18.89
N ALA A 144 -5.09 -3.56 19.92
CA ALA A 144 -4.51 -4.86 20.26
C ALA A 144 -4.76 -5.90 19.15
N SER A 145 -3.71 -6.52 18.66
CA SER A 145 -3.74 -7.52 17.59
C SER A 145 -3.36 -8.91 18.08
N VAL A 146 -4.21 -9.51 18.92
CA VAL A 146 -3.95 -10.79 19.61
C VAL A 146 -3.70 -11.96 18.64
N ARG A 147 -4.34 -11.94 17.45
CA ARG A 147 -4.21 -13.02 16.45
C ARG A 147 -2.96 -12.91 15.57
N THR A 148 -2.37 -11.75 15.52
CA THR A 148 -1.22 -11.46 14.65
C THR A 148 -0.32 -10.42 15.34
N PRO A 149 0.31 -10.75 16.50
CA PRO A 149 1.04 -9.77 17.30
C PRO A 149 2.17 -9.05 16.53
N PRO A 150 3.04 -9.74 15.78
CA PRO A 150 4.09 -9.06 15.03
C PRO A 150 3.54 -8.12 13.96
N TYR A 151 2.54 -8.58 13.21
CA TYR A 151 1.90 -7.77 12.18
C TYR A 151 1.27 -6.50 12.76
N GLY A 152 0.49 -6.62 13.83
CA GLY A 152 -0.15 -5.48 14.49
C GLY A 152 0.86 -4.46 15.00
N ALA A 153 1.91 -4.91 15.67
CA ALA A 153 2.97 -4.04 16.19
C ALA A 153 3.69 -3.27 15.05
N ILE A 154 4.01 -3.95 13.96
CA ILE A 154 4.67 -3.28 12.82
C ILE A 154 3.72 -2.34 12.08
N LYS A 155 2.42 -2.68 11.98
CA LYS A 155 1.43 -1.77 11.40
C LYS A 155 1.21 -0.52 12.27
N ALA A 156 1.33 -0.62 13.59
CA ALA A 156 1.38 0.54 14.49
C ALA A 156 2.66 1.38 14.27
N ALA A 157 3.82 0.74 14.10
CA ALA A 157 5.06 1.44 13.78
C ALA A 157 4.97 2.23 12.46
N LEU A 158 4.26 1.73 11.45
CA LEU A 158 4.03 2.47 10.19
C LEU A 158 3.16 3.72 10.40
N ILE A 159 2.19 3.68 11.32
CA ILE A 159 1.36 4.83 11.67
C ILE A 159 2.23 5.93 12.27
N GLU A 160 3.07 5.60 13.25
CA GLU A 160 4.00 6.55 13.85
C GLU A 160 5.04 7.07 12.83
N TYR A 161 5.58 6.18 12.01
CA TYR A 161 6.55 6.56 10.98
C TYR A 161 5.94 7.52 9.94
N THR A 162 4.64 7.38 9.64
CA THR A 162 3.89 8.31 8.79
C THR A 162 3.91 9.73 9.36
N GLN A 163 3.62 9.89 10.65
CA GLN A 163 3.61 11.21 11.31
C GLN A 163 5.00 11.84 11.34
N THR A 164 6.00 11.04 11.70
CA THR A 164 7.40 11.48 11.72
C THR A 164 7.87 11.95 10.34
N GLN A 165 7.58 11.18 9.29
CA GLN A 165 7.93 11.56 7.91
C GLN A 165 7.15 12.78 7.43
N ALA A 166 5.85 12.87 7.74
CA ALA A 166 5.02 14.01 7.37
C ALA A 166 5.60 15.33 7.91
N LEU A 167 5.98 15.34 9.19
CA LEU A 167 6.62 16.51 9.82
C LEU A 167 7.99 16.81 9.18
N SER A 168 8.80 15.78 8.95
CA SER A 168 10.15 15.92 8.39
C SER A 168 10.16 16.44 6.94
N TYR A 169 9.13 16.12 6.16
CA TYR A 169 9.12 16.38 4.72
C TYR A 169 8.15 17.49 4.28
N ALA A 170 7.37 18.06 5.21
CA ALA A 170 6.41 19.13 4.89
C ALA A 170 7.06 20.31 4.17
N GLY A 171 8.24 20.76 4.65
CA GLY A 171 9.01 21.84 4.00
C GLY A 171 9.50 21.52 2.59
N LYS A 172 9.55 20.25 2.22
CA LYS A 172 9.93 19.76 0.90
C LYS A 172 8.72 19.55 -0.04
N LYS A 173 7.52 19.96 0.39
CA LYS A 173 6.25 19.77 -0.33
C LYS A 173 5.92 18.28 -0.58
N ILE A 174 6.33 17.40 0.33
CA ILE A 174 6.00 15.97 0.29
C ILE A 174 4.99 15.70 1.39
N ARG A 175 3.82 15.21 1.03
CA ARG A 175 2.79 14.77 1.95
C ARG A 175 2.99 13.29 2.25
N VAL A 176 2.82 12.88 3.50
CA VAL A 176 2.89 11.47 3.90
C VAL A 176 1.64 11.14 4.68
N ASN A 177 0.88 10.16 4.22
CA ASN A 177 -0.34 9.70 4.86
C ASN A 177 -0.37 8.17 4.95
N CYS A 178 -1.26 7.66 5.76
CA CYS A 178 -1.46 6.26 6.00
C CYS A 178 -2.94 5.89 5.79
N ILE A 179 -3.20 4.73 5.21
CA ILE A 179 -4.51 4.08 5.26
C ILE A 179 -4.39 2.87 6.18
N ALA A 180 -5.37 2.68 7.04
CA ALA A 180 -5.54 1.50 7.89
C ALA A 180 -6.77 0.70 7.40
N PRO A 181 -6.60 -0.23 6.43
CA PRO A 181 -7.71 -1.06 5.96
C PRO A 181 -8.25 -1.97 7.04
N GLY A 182 -9.55 -2.19 7.00
CA GLY A 182 -10.22 -3.26 7.73
C GLY A 182 -10.07 -4.62 7.05
N SER A 183 -11.06 -5.45 7.21
CA SER A 183 -11.14 -6.76 6.55
C SER A 183 -11.59 -6.59 5.10
N ILE A 184 -10.64 -6.76 4.16
CA ILE A 184 -10.85 -6.57 2.72
C ILE A 184 -10.92 -7.92 2.02
N PHE A 185 -12.02 -8.18 1.31
CA PHE A 185 -12.24 -9.40 0.54
C PHE A 185 -11.79 -9.22 -0.91
N PHE A 186 -11.00 -10.15 -1.40
CA PHE A 186 -10.67 -10.31 -2.82
C PHE A 186 -10.27 -11.77 -3.10
N GLU A 187 -10.42 -12.21 -4.32
CA GLU A 187 -10.11 -13.57 -4.75
C GLU A 187 -8.64 -13.95 -4.46
N GLY A 188 -8.40 -15.12 -3.87
CA GLY A 188 -7.09 -15.57 -3.41
C GLY A 188 -6.53 -14.80 -2.21
N GLY A 189 -7.30 -13.89 -1.62
CA GLY A 189 -6.95 -13.15 -0.41
C GLY A 189 -7.21 -13.92 0.87
N THR A 190 -6.79 -13.35 2.01
CA THR A 190 -6.93 -13.99 3.33
C THR A 190 -8.37 -14.37 3.65
N TRP A 191 -9.34 -13.52 3.32
CA TRP A 191 -10.74 -13.75 3.67
C TRP A 191 -11.44 -14.68 2.67
N ASP A 192 -11.01 -14.73 1.41
CA ASP A 192 -11.46 -15.75 0.46
C ASP A 192 -10.99 -17.15 0.89
N ILE A 193 -9.73 -17.26 1.26
CA ILE A 193 -9.17 -18.51 1.83
C ILE A 193 -9.90 -18.87 3.13
N ALA A 194 -10.13 -17.91 4.03
CA ALA A 194 -10.82 -18.17 5.30
C ALA A 194 -12.28 -18.59 5.09
N LYS A 195 -12.98 -18.03 4.12
CA LYS A 195 -14.35 -18.42 3.76
C LYS A 195 -14.44 -19.90 3.40
N ARG A 196 -13.45 -20.42 2.69
CA ARG A 196 -13.38 -21.82 2.27
C ARG A 196 -12.87 -22.76 3.35
N ASP A 197 -11.76 -22.38 4.00
CA ASP A 197 -10.98 -23.28 4.85
C ASP A 197 -11.28 -23.12 6.35
N LYS A 198 -11.88 -21.98 6.77
CA LYS A 198 -12.20 -21.62 8.16
C LYS A 198 -13.49 -20.81 8.25
N PRO A 199 -14.64 -21.36 7.82
CA PRO A 199 -15.90 -20.61 7.71
C PRO A 199 -16.37 -19.98 9.03
N GLU A 200 -16.17 -20.62 10.16
CA GLU A 200 -16.51 -20.05 11.47
C GLU A 200 -15.71 -18.79 11.80
N LEU A 201 -14.44 -18.74 11.39
CA LEU A 201 -13.63 -17.53 11.54
C LEU A 201 -14.16 -16.43 10.62
N TYR A 202 -14.49 -16.78 9.37
CA TYR A 202 -15.03 -15.85 8.39
C TYR A 202 -16.32 -15.20 8.89
N GLU A 203 -17.30 -16.00 9.35
CA GLU A 203 -18.59 -15.53 9.87
C GLU A 203 -18.43 -14.67 11.13
N ARG A 204 -17.55 -15.09 12.05
CA ARG A 204 -17.26 -14.31 13.25
C ARG A 204 -16.69 -12.93 12.95
N ILE A 205 -15.79 -12.84 11.96
CA ILE A 205 -15.24 -11.55 11.54
C ILE A 205 -16.29 -10.71 10.83
N LEU A 206 -17.07 -11.30 9.94
CA LEU A 206 -18.17 -10.63 9.26
C LEU A 206 -19.16 -10.03 10.24
N ALA A 207 -19.56 -10.79 11.24
CA ALA A 207 -20.48 -10.33 12.29
C ALA A 207 -19.93 -9.16 13.13
N GLY A 208 -18.60 -9.02 13.19
CA GLY A 208 -17.91 -7.93 13.89
C GLY A 208 -17.77 -6.64 13.05
N ILE A 209 -18.19 -6.65 11.78
CA ILE A 209 -18.13 -5.45 10.91
C ILE A 209 -19.47 -4.73 10.94
N PRO A 210 -19.57 -3.50 11.51
CA PRO A 210 -20.84 -2.78 11.62
C PRO A 210 -21.55 -2.54 10.28
N SER A 211 -20.81 -2.34 9.20
CA SER A 211 -21.38 -2.21 7.84
C SER A 211 -21.96 -3.52 7.28
N GLY A 212 -21.87 -4.65 7.98
CA GLY A 212 -22.48 -5.93 7.59
C GLY A 212 -21.82 -6.64 6.41
N ARG A 213 -20.65 -6.19 5.95
CA ARG A 213 -19.90 -6.81 4.85
C ARG A 213 -18.40 -6.57 4.97
N PHE A 214 -17.63 -7.41 4.32
CA PHE A 214 -16.22 -7.11 4.03
C PHE A 214 -16.10 -5.91 3.10
N GLY A 215 -15.03 -5.13 3.26
CA GLY A 215 -14.63 -4.14 2.26
C GLY A 215 -14.05 -4.81 1.02
N ILE A 216 -13.92 -4.03 -0.05
CA ILE A 216 -13.29 -4.44 -1.31
C ILE A 216 -12.05 -3.57 -1.59
N PRO A 217 -11.08 -4.05 -2.38
CA PRO A 217 -9.85 -3.29 -2.68
C PRO A 217 -10.09 -1.91 -3.28
N GLU A 218 -11.15 -1.73 -4.06
CA GLU A 218 -11.52 -0.49 -4.74
C GLU A 218 -11.90 0.62 -3.74
N GLU A 219 -12.42 0.27 -2.57
CA GLU A 219 -12.73 1.25 -1.50
C GLU A 219 -11.44 1.83 -0.92
N ILE A 220 -10.40 1.01 -0.77
CA ILE A 220 -9.08 1.47 -0.35
C ILE A 220 -8.43 2.31 -1.46
N ALA A 221 -8.54 1.86 -2.72
CA ALA A 221 -7.98 2.56 -3.87
C ALA A 221 -8.60 3.96 -4.07
N THR A 222 -9.89 4.13 -3.78
CA THR A 222 -10.57 5.42 -3.82
C THR A 222 -9.94 6.42 -2.84
N VAL A 223 -9.73 6.01 -1.59
CA VAL A 223 -9.08 6.86 -0.58
C VAL A 223 -7.61 7.10 -0.93
N ALA A 224 -6.91 6.09 -1.45
CA ALA A 224 -5.53 6.23 -1.90
C ALA A 224 -5.41 7.24 -3.05
N THR A 225 -6.36 7.24 -4.01
CA THR A 225 -6.38 8.19 -5.12
C THR A 225 -6.63 9.62 -4.65
N PHE A 226 -7.56 9.80 -3.70
CA PHE A 226 -7.77 11.09 -3.06
C PHE A 226 -6.49 11.61 -2.40
N LEU A 227 -5.84 10.79 -1.56
CA LEU A 227 -4.62 11.18 -0.85
C LEU A 227 -3.43 11.45 -1.78
N ALA A 228 -3.38 10.81 -2.95
CA ALA A 228 -2.36 11.06 -3.96
C ALA A 228 -2.61 12.35 -4.76
N SER A 229 -3.87 12.75 -4.91
CA SER A 229 -4.28 13.89 -5.74
C SER A 229 -4.05 15.25 -5.06
N ASP A 230 -4.13 16.32 -5.86
CA ASP A 230 -4.03 17.69 -5.37
C ASP A 230 -5.25 18.10 -4.51
N LEU A 231 -6.35 17.32 -4.53
CA LEU A 231 -7.49 17.51 -3.62
C LEU A 231 -7.11 17.32 -2.15
N ALA A 232 -6.07 16.53 -1.88
CA ALA A 232 -5.51 16.32 -0.55
C ALA A 232 -4.30 17.22 -0.24
N SER A 233 -4.16 18.35 -0.92
CA SER A 233 -2.96 19.22 -0.81
C SER A 233 -2.68 19.73 0.62
N TRP A 234 -3.69 19.74 1.49
CA TRP A 234 -3.56 20.14 2.91
C TRP A 234 -3.68 18.96 3.88
N VAL A 235 -3.60 17.72 3.38
CA VAL A 235 -3.70 16.48 4.17
C VAL A 235 -2.34 15.82 4.26
N THR A 236 -1.72 15.83 5.43
CA THR A 236 -0.45 15.13 5.71
C THR A 236 -0.41 14.65 7.16
N GLY A 237 0.32 13.57 7.43
CA GLY A 237 0.45 12.96 8.75
C GLY A 237 -0.80 12.20 9.22
N GLN A 238 -1.80 12.00 8.34
CA GLN A 238 -3.06 11.40 8.75
C GLN A 238 -3.05 9.89 8.55
N THR A 239 -3.70 9.19 9.47
CA THR A 239 -4.06 7.77 9.34
C THR A 239 -5.57 7.68 9.20
N ILE A 240 -6.03 7.15 8.07
CA ILE A 240 -7.45 7.01 7.76
C ILE A 240 -7.83 5.53 7.84
N ALA A 241 -8.68 5.19 8.80
CA ALA A 241 -9.30 3.86 8.85
C ALA A 241 -10.34 3.74 7.72
N VAL A 242 -10.24 2.67 6.93
CA VAL A 242 -11.21 2.33 5.87
C VAL A 242 -11.63 0.89 6.14
N ASP A 243 -12.59 0.70 7.04
CA ASP A 243 -12.79 -0.57 7.72
C ASP A 243 -14.26 -1.00 7.91
N GLY A 244 -15.22 -0.13 7.60
CA GLY A 244 -16.64 -0.40 7.81
C GLY A 244 -17.09 -0.29 9.27
N GLY A 245 -16.24 0.30 10.15
CA GLY A 245 -16.62 0.75 11.49
C GLY A 245 -16.14 -0.07 12.70
N PRO A 246 -15.38 -1.20 12.61
CA PRO A 246 -15.02 -1.99 13.79
C PRO A 246 -14.08 -1.29 14.78
N ASN A 247 -13.53 -0.12 14.43
CA ASN A 247 -12.66 0.68 15.30
C ASN A 247 -13.34 1.95 15.87
N LEU A 248 -14.64 2.02 15.81
CA LEU A 248 -15.42 3.09 16.45
C LEU A 248 -15.72 2.80 17.90
#